data_35bf4119725c6e0fcfc38175d01c5a78
#
_entry.id   35bf4119725c6e0fcfc38175d01c5a78
#
_cell.length_a   1.000
_cell.length_b   1.000
_cell.length_c   1.000
_cell.angle_alpha   90.00
_cell.angle_beta   90.00
_cell.angle_gamma   90.00
#
_symmetry.space_group_name_H-M   'P 1'
#
loop_
_entity.id
_entity.type
_entity.pdbx_description
1 polymer ?
#
loop_
_entity_poly.entity_id
_entity_poly.type
_entity_poly.pdbx_seq_one_letter_code
_entity_poly.pdbx_strand_id
1 'polypeptide(L)'
;GEAPYTRGIHATMYRSRLWTMRQYAGFSSAEATNERFKLLLDRGQRGLSVAFDLPTQLGLDADDELAYGEVGKVGVSISSVEDMKILFDDIPLNKVSTSMTINAPAMVLLAMYIVAAEEQGASMEELKGTIQNDILKEYIARGTYVFPPKESMRLITDIFEFCSEHVPKWNTISISGYHIREAGSTAIQELAFTLANALAYVDAAISKGLDIDAFAPRLSFFFNCHNDFFEEIAKFRAARTLWHDLITERYAPNNPKSTMLRFHT
;
A
#
# COMPACT_ATOMS: atom_id res chain seq x y z
N GLY A 1 23.25 -2.90 -0.02
CA GLY A 1 22.85 -2.59 -1.39
C GLY A 1 23.25 -3.65 -2.42
N GLU A 2 23.80 -4.76 -1.95
CA GLU A 2 24.16 -5.91 -2.79
C GLU A 2 23.31 -7.11 -2.42
N ALA A 3 22.92 -7.91 -3.43
CA ALA A 3 22.20 -9.15 -3.20
C ALA A 3 22.98 -10.08 -2.26
N PRO A 4 22.32 -10.82 -1.39
CA PRO A 4 20.88 -10.96 -1.16
C PRO A 4 20.26 -9.91 -0.21
N TYR A 5 20.78 -8.71 -0.18
CA TYR A 5 20.27 -7.53 0.54
C TYR A 5 20.10 -7.67 2.06
N THR A 6 20.83 -8.56 2.70
CA THR A 6 20.72 -8.85 4.14
C THR A 6 20.79 -7.57 5.02
N ARG A 7 21.62 -6.59 4.64
CA ARG A 7 21.83 -5.34 5.37
C ARG A 7 21.05 -4.13 4.81
N GLY A 8 20.31 -4.32 3.73
CA GLY A 8 19.50 -3.28 3.11
C GLY A 8 19.61 -3.25 1.59
N ILE A 9 18.57 -2.75 0.95
CA ILE A 9 18.44 -2.72 -0.52
C ILE A 9 19.24 -1.59 -1.20
N HIS A 10 19.74 -0.61 -0.43
CA HIS A 10 20.57 0.48 -0.93
C HIS A 10 21.93 0.49 -0.24
N ALA A 11 22.99 0.87 -0.97
CA ALA A 11 24.36 0.88 -0.46
C ALA A 11 24.52 1.74 0.81
N THR A 12 23.85 2.86 0.88
CA THR A 12 23.93 3.81 2.01
C THR A 12 22.77 3.74 2.97
N MET A 13 21.65 3.10 2.56
CA MET A 13 20.39 3.08 3.31
C MET A 13 20.06 4.47 3.90
N TYR A 14 19.81 4.57 5.19
CA TYR A 14 19.39 5.81 5.86
C TYR A 14 20.56 6.79 6.16
N ARG A 15 21.77 6.49 5.74
CA ARG A 15 22.93 7.37 5.93
C ARG A 15 22.96 8.55 4.96
N SER A 16 22.51 8.35 3.72
CA SER A 16 22.44 9.41 2.70
C SER A 16 21.07 10.06 2.62
N ARG A 17 20.02 9.30 2.94
CA ARG A 17 18.64 9.78 2.95
C ARG A 17 17.88 9.08 4.05
N LEU A 18 17.25 9.85 4.94
CA LEU A 18 16.38 9.32 5.99
C LEU A 18 15.13 8.67 5.37
N TRP A 19 14.51 7.77 6.12
CA TRP A 19 13.22 7.19 5.77
C TRP A 19 12.14 8.27 5.67
N THR A 20 11.09 7.99 4.89
CA THR A 20 9.91 8.85 4.84
C THR A 20 9.03 8.56 6.05
N MET A 21 8.85 9.57 6.89
CA MET A 21 7.91 9.51 8.00
C MET A 21 6.55 9.97 7.51
N ARG A 22 5.49 9.21 7.84
CA ARG A 22 4.11 9.53 7.52
C ARG A 22 3.26 9.38 8.78
N GLN A 23 2.41 10.35 9.06
CA GLN A 23 1.35 10.14 10.04
C GLN A 23 0.13 9.54 9.33
N TYR A 24 -0.38 8.45 9.89
CA TYR A 24 -1.65 7.86 9.49
C TYR A 24 -2.77 8.75 10.03
N ALA A 25 -3.51 9.41 9.17
CA ALA A 25 -4.50 10.41 9.55
C ALA A 25 -5.75 10.31 8.66
N GLY A 26 -6.89 10.49 9.29
CA GLY A 26 -8.22 10.51 8.70
C GLY A 26 -9.26 10.43 9.82
N PHE A 27 -10.22 11.32 9.80
CA PHE A 27 -11.30 11.36 10.78
C PHE A 27 -12.43 12.26 10.28
N SER A 28 -13.64 11.97 10.72
CA SER A 28 -14.81 12.80 10.43
C SER A 28 -15.04 12.98 8.92
N SER A 29 -14.91 14.19 8.41
CA SER A 29 -15.18 14.54 7.03
C SER A 29 -13.90 14.73 6.20
N ALA A 30 -14.06 14.85 4.89
CA ALA A 30 -12.97 15.15 3.95
C ALA A 30 -12.33 16.51 4.26
N GLU A 31 -13.13 17.54 4.62
CA GLU A 31 -12.65 18.88 4.97
C GLU A 31 -11.77 18.85 6.22
N ALA A 32 -12.24 18.23 7.30
CA ALA A 32 -11.49 18.14 8.56
C ALA A 32 -10.16 17.39 8.37
N THR A 33 -10.17 16.35 7.55
CA THR A 33 -8.95 15.59 7.23
C THR A 33 -8.02 16.40 6.31
N ASN A 34 -8.55 17.16 5.36
CA ASN A 34 -7.77 18.07 4.51
C ASN A 34 -7.01 19.11 5.34
N GLU A 35 -7.67 19.77 6.28
CA GLU A 35 -7.05 20.72 7.21
C GLU A 35 -5.88 20.06 7.98
N ARG A 36 -6.10 18.83 8.43
CA ARG A 36 -5.04 18.05 9.10
C ARG A 36 -3.87 17.75 8.18
N PHE A 37 -4.11 17.38 6.93
CA PHE A 37 -3.06 17.13 5.95
C PHE A 37 -2.25 18.39 5.63
N LYS A 38 -2.90 19.52 5.44
CA LYS A 38 -2.24 20.82 5.25
C LYS A 38 -1.34 21.17 6.44
N LEU A 39 -1.83 20.99 7.66
CA LEU A 39 -1.04 21.19 8.88
C LEU A 39 0.20 20.27 8.92
N LEU A 40 0.08 19.00 8.55
CA LEU A 40 1.19 18.05 8.53
C LEU A 40 2.26 18.45 7.48
N LEU A 41 1.82 18.90 6.31
CA LEU A 41 2.73 19.39 5.26
C LEU A 41 3.46 20.67 5.71
N ASP A 42 2.77 21.61 6.33
CA ASP A 42 3.35 22.84 6.88
C ASP A 42 4.39 22.53 7.98
N ARG A 43 4.21 21.45 8.72
CA ARG A 43 5.16 20.93 9.71
C ARG A 43 6.32 20.13 9.11
N GLY A 44 6.43 20.10 7.78
CA GLY A 44 7.55 19.52 7.04
C GLY A 44 7.41 18.05 6.68
N GLN A 45 6.23 17.45 6.83
CA GLN A 45 5.98 16.12 6.27
C GLN A 45 6.03 16.17 4.74
N ARG A 46 6.53 15.09 4.14
CA ARG A 46 6.69 14.96 2.69
C ARG A 46 5.81 13.89 2.07
N GLY A 47 4.98 13.27 2.88
CA GLY A 47 4.08 12.22 2.46
C GLY A 47 2.87 12.15 3.39
N LEU A 48 1.75 11.81 2.81
CA LEU A 48 0.48 11.63 3.49
C LEU A 48 0.15 10.15 3.60
N SER A 49 -0.60 9.78 4.63
CA SER A 49 -1.16 8.44 4.80
C SER A 49 -2.61 8.57 5.22
N VAL A 50 -3.51 8.10 4.36
CA VAL A 50 -4.96 8.26 4.54
C VAL A 50 -5.52 7.09 5.34
N ALA A 51 -6.19 7.39 6.45
CA ALA A 51 -7.04 6.49 7.19
C ALA A 51 -8.50 6.66 6.72
N PHE A 52 -9.03 5.65 6.04
CA PHE A 52 -10.44 5.62 5.64
C PHE A 52 -11.30 4.99 6.75
N ASP A 53 -12.54 5.44 6.89
CA ASP A 53 -13.48 4.86 7.82
C ASP A 53 -13.95 3.45 7.40
N LEU A 54 -14.65 2.78 8.29
CA LEU A 54 -15.09 1.41 8.04
C LEU A 54 -16.09 1.29 6.87
N PRO A 55 -17.08 2.17 6.72
CA PRO A 55 -17.97 2.14 5.54
C PRO A 55 -17.20 2.25 4.23
N THR A 56 -16.28 3.21 4.10
CA THR A 56 -15.42 3.33 2.91
C THR A 56 -14.62 2.06 2.65
N GLN A 57 -14.06 1.42 3.69
CA GLN A 57 -13.31 0.18 3.55
C GLN A 57 -14.17 -1.02 3.10
N LEU A 58 -15.46 -1.01 3.42
CA LEU A 58 -16.44 -2.02 3.02
C LEU A 58 -17.14 -1.70 1.70
N GLY A 59 -16.83 -0.55 1.08
CA GLY A 59 -17.46 -0.11 -0.16
C GLY A 59 -18.91 0.34 0.02
N LEU A 60 -19.26 0.84 1.20
CA LEU A 60 -20.55 1.40 1.53
C LEU A 60 -20.51 2.92 1.41
N ASP A 61 -21.58 3.51 0.91
CA ASP A 61 -21.78 4.96 0.94
C ASP A 61 -22.16 5.43 2.37
N ALA A 62 -21.90 6.69 2.66
CA ALA A 62 -22.12 7.23 4.01
C ALA A 62 -23.59 7.25 4.44
N ASP A 63 -24.53 7.20 3.49
CA ASP A 63 -25.98 7.17 3.71
C ASP A 63 -26.56 5.73 3.69
N ASP A 64 -25.75 4.71 3.53
CA ASP A 64 -26.17 3.32 3.66
C ASP A 64 -26.58 3.01 5.11
N GLU A 65 -27.66 2.25 5.28
CA GLU A 65 -28.16 1.86 6.60
C GLU A 65 -27.11 1.08 7.43
N LEU A 66 -26.25 0.29 6.77
CA LEU A 66 -25.17 -0.46 7.42
C LEU A 66 -23.99 0.42 7.85
N ALA A 67 -23.88 1.64 7.31
CA ALA A 67 -22.87 2.60 7.68
C ALA A 67 -23.20 3.39 8.97
N TYR A 68 -24.44 3.30 9.45
CA TYR A 68 -24.91 4.07 10.58
C TYR A 68 -24.04 3.89 11.84
N GLY A 69 -23.57 5.01 12.38
CA GLY A 69 -22.74 5.05 13.58
C GLY A 69 -21.25 4.78 13.35
N GLU A 70 -20.82 4.48 12.12
CA GLU A 70 -19.41 4.23 11.78
C GLU A 70 -18.82 5.29 10.82
N VAL A 71 -19.65 6.12 10.20
CA VAL A 71 -19.21 7.17 9.28
C VAL A 71 -18.29 8.16 9.97
N GLY A 72 -17.08 8.35 9.44
CA GLY A 72 -16.10 9.30 9.95
C GLY A 72 -15.46 8.94 11.31
N LYS A 73 -15.75 7.78 11.90
CA LYS A 73 -15.39 7.44 13.29
C LYS A 73 -13.94 7.03 13.45
N VAL A 74 -13.44 6.13 12.60
CA VAL A 74 -12.07 5.59 12.66
C VAL A 74 -11.21 5.98 11.47
N GLY A 75 -11.71 6.88 10.65
CA GLY A 75 -11.07 7.36 9.44
C GLY A 75 -11.95 8.38 8.75
N VAL A 76 -11.52 8.87 7.59
CA VAL A 76 -12.29 9.77 6.75
C VAL A 76 -13.29 8.99 5.90
N SER A 77 -14.51 9.48 5.82
CA SER A 77 -15.55 8.95 4.93
C SER A 77 -15.38 9.51 3.52
N ILE A 78 -15.27 8.62 2.53
CA ILE A 78 -15.18 8.96 1.10
C ILE A 78 -16.19 8.09 0.34
N SER A 79 -17.29 8.68 -0.07
CA SER A 79 -18.34 8.01 -0.84
C SER A 79 -18.33 8.39 -2.32
N SER A 80 -17.72 9.52 -2.65
CA SER A 80 -17.75 10.09 -4.00
C SER A 80 -16.42 10.68 -4.43
N VAL A 81 -16.28 10.96 -5.73
CA VAL A 81 -15.13 11.70 -6.27
C VAL A 81 -15.07 13.13 -5.71
N GLU A 82 -16.19 13.73 -5.37
CA GLU A 82 -16.24 15.08 -4.76
C GLU A 82 -15.60 15.05 -3.37
N ASP A 83 -15.88 14.04 -2.54
CA ASP A 83 -15.21 13.87 -1.24
C ASP A 83 -13.69 13.73 -1.42
N MET A 84 -13.26 12.98 -2.43
CA MET A 84 -11.83 12.83 -2.73
C MET A 84 -11.19 14.15 -3.16
N LYS A 85 -11.89 14.98 -3.95
CA LYS A 85 -11.42 16.31 -4.33
C LYS A 85 -11.30 17.23 -3.12
N ILE A 86 -12.30 17.23 -2.24
CA ILE A 86 -12.25 18.00 -0.98
C ILE A 86 -11.10 17.54 -0.10
N LEU A 87 -10.91 16.22 0.04
CA LEU A 87 -9.82 15.64 0.83
C LEU A 87 -8.45 16.16 0.41
N PHE A 88 -8.23 16.34 -0.88
CA PHE A 88 -6.96 16.77 -1.44
C PHE A 88 -6.96 18.21 -1.98
N ASP A 89 -7.99 18.99 -1.66
CA ASP A 89 -8.07 20.39 -2.07
C ASP A 89 -6.82 21.16 -1.64
N ASP A 90 -6.22 21.90 -2.60
CA ASP A 90 -5.01 22.73 -2.41
C ASP A 90 -3.78 21.94 -1.89
N ILE A 91 -3.74 20.62 -2.13
CA ILE A 91 -2.58 19.76 -1.86
C ILE A 91 -1.93 19.37 -3.20
N PRO A 92 -0.67 19.73 -3.46
CA PRO A 92 -0.02 19.48 -4.76
C PRO A 92 0.34 18.00 -4.94
N LEU A 93 -0.59 17.21 -5.52
CA LEU A 93 -0.48 15.75 -5.64
C LEU A 93 0.68 15.28 -6.51
N ASN A 94 1.18 16.12 -7.41
CA ASN A 94 2.41 15.86 -8.19
C ASN A 94 3.70 15.98 -7.35
N LYS A 95 3.66 16.64 -6.19
CA LYS A 95 4.82 16.85 -5.31
C LYS A 95 4.78 15.98 -4.05
N VAL A 96 3.59 15.74 -3.53
CA VAL A 96 3.37 14.95 -2.32
C VAL A 96 3.24 13.46 -2.69
N SER A 97 3.75 12.58 -1.84
CA SER A 97 3.54 11.15 -1.98
C SER A 97 2.42 10.70 -1.05
N THR A 98 1.39 10.06 -1.59
CA THR A 98 0.20 9.64 -0.83
C THR A 98 0.16 8.14 -0.65
N SER A 99 -0.08 7.68 0.59
CA SER A 99 -0.37 6.29 0.91
C SER A 99 -1.85 6.16 1.27
N MET A 100 -2.53 5.20 0.65
CA MET A 100 -3.94 4.91 0.93
C MET A 100 -4.09 3.50 1.50
N THR A 101 -4.57 3.43 2.75
CA THR A 101 -4.82 2.16 3.44
C THR A 101 -6.22 1.68 3.10
N ILE A 102 -6.35 1.10 1.91
CA ILE A 102 -7.61 0.61 1.34
C ILE A 102 -7.36 -0.67 0.55
N ASN A 103 -8.27 -1.63 0.59
CA ASN A 103 -8.12 -2.97 0.03
C ASN A 103 -9.25 -3.33 -0.95
N ALA A 104 -10.39 -3.82 -0.50
CA ALA A 104 -11.45 -4.28 -1.39
C ALA A 104 -11.91 -3.20 -2.40
N PRO A 105 -12.21 -1.94 -2.01
CA PRO A 105 -12.58 -0.88 -2.94
C PRO A 105 -11.37 -0.10 -3.50
N ALA A 106 -10.15 -0.62 -3.38
CA ALA A 106 -8.92 0.08 -3.76
C ALA A 106 -8.93 0.65 -5.18
N MET A 107 -9.50 -0.09 -6.15
CA MET A 107 -9.59 0.36 -7.54
C MET A 107 -10.43 1.64 -7.69
N VAL A 108 -11.53 1.74 -6.93
CA VAL A 108 -12.43 2.89 -6.98
C VAL A 108 -11.74 4.11 -6.35
N LEU A 109 -11.15 3.94 -5.16
CA LEU A 109 -10.45 5.02 -4.46
C LEU A 109 -9.22 5.52 -5.24
N LEU A 110 -8.51 4.61 -5.93
CA LEU A 110 -7.40 4.99 -6.81
C LEU A 110 -7.89 5.79 -8.01
N ALA A 111 -8.98 5.38 -8.65
CA ALA A 111 -9.58 6.11 -9.76
C ALA A 111 -10.03 7.51 -9.33
N MET A 112 -10.72 7.64 -8.18
CA MET A 112 -11.11 8.93 -7.60
C MET A 112 -9.90 9.82 -7.32
N TYR A 113 -8.81 9.25 -6.78
CA TYR A 113 -7.57 9.98 -6.52
C TYR A 113 -6.92 10.50 -7.81
N ILE A 114 -6.90 9.70 -8.88
CA ILE A 114 -6.36 10.10 -10.17
C ILE A 114 -7.19 11.25 -10.76
N VAL A 115 -8.53 11.14 -10.73
CA VAL A 115 -9.41 12.21 -11.20
C VAL A 115 -9.19 13.51 -10.43
N ALA A 116 -9.10 13.44 -9.10
CA ALA A 116 -8.83 14.60 -8.27
C ALA A 116 -7.47 15.24 -8.60
N ALA A 117 -6.46 14.43 -8.91
CA ALA A 117 -5.13 14.92 -9.30
C ALA A 117 -5.13 15.56 -10.70
N GLU A 118 -5.80 14.96 -11.67
CA GLU A 118 -5.93 15.50 -13.03
C GLU A 118 -6.66 16.84 -13.05
N GLU A 119 -7.72 17.00 -12.26
CA GLU A 119 -8.41 18.27 -12.12
C GLU A 119 -7.55 19.37 -11.49
N GLN A 120 -6.55 19.00 -10.69
CA GLN A 120 -5.52 19.92 -10.18
C GLN A 120 -4.39 20.19 -11.20
N GLY A 121 -4.42 19.56 -12.38
CA GLY A 121 -3.42 19.69 -13.43
C GLY A 121 -2.19 18.79 -13.27
N ALA A 122 -2.24 17.78 -12.40
CA ALA A 122 -1.18 16.77 -12.29
C ALA A 122 -1.40 15.66 -13.32
N SER A 123 -0.34 15.21 -14.00
CA SER A 123 -0.44 14.05 -14.88
C SER A 123 -0.31 12.73 -14.10
N MET A 124 -0.85 11.64 -14.64
CA MET A 124 -0.75 10.32 -14.01
C MET A 124 0.70 9.90 -13.80
N GLU A 125 1.61 10.22 -14.71
CA GLU A 125 3.03 9.87 -14.63
C GLU A 125 3.77 10.63 -13.51
N GLU A 126 3.20 11.72 -13.00
CA GLU A 126 3.78 12.48 -11.90
C GLU A 126 3.40 11.89 -10.53
N LEU A 127 2.26 11.19 -10.45
CA LEU A 127 1.71 10.69 -9.21
C LEU A 127 2.64 9.67 -8.52
N LYS A 128 2.86 9.88 -7.23
CA LYS A 128 3.70 9.04 -6.38
C LYS A 128 2.93 8.62 -5.15
N GLY A 129 2.89 7.34 -4.90
CA GLY A 129 2.15 6.87 -3.75
C GLY A 129 2.16 5.37 -3.62
N THR A 130 1.26 4.91 -2.77
CA THR A 130 1.03 3.48 -2.52
C THR A 130 -0.43 3.27 -2.22
N ILE A 131 -1.04 2.29 -2.82
CA ILE A 131 -2.32 1.76 -2.38
C ILE A 131 -2.10 0.41 -1.73
N GLN A 132 -2.73 0.14 -0.57
CA GLN A 132 -2.47 -1.12 0.16
C GLN A 132 -2.88 -2.33 -0.66
N ASN A 133 -4.12 -2.39 -1.14
CA ASN A 133 -4.58 -3.34 -2.16
C ASN A 133 -4.22 -4.81 -1.87
N ASP A 134 -4.12 -5.18 -0.59
CA ASP A 134 -3.78 -6.53 -0.13
C ASP A 134 -5.03 -7.23 0.38
N ILE A 135 -5.67 -8.01 -0.46
CA ILE A 135 -6.92 -8.67 -0.11
C ILE A 135 -6.70 -10.00 0.64
N LEU A 136 -5.60 -10.71 0.38
CA LEU A 136 -5.38 -12.01 1.02
C LEU A 136 -5.26 -11.87 2.53
N LYS A 137 -4.62 -10.80 3.03
CA LYS A 137 -4.58 -10.57 4.49
C LYS A 137 -5.94 -10.21 5.08
N GLU A 138 -6.87 -9.69 4.28
CA GLU A 138 -8.23 -9.42 4.74
C GLU A 138 -8.96 -10.74 5.04
N TYR A 139 -8.82 -11.75 4.19
CA TYR A 139 -9.40 -13.07 4.46
C TYR A 139 -8.73 -13.81 5.62
N ILE A 140 -7.44 -13.54 5.86
CA ILE A 140 -6.67 -14.24 6.90
C ILE A 140 -6.83 -13.59 8.27
N ALA A 141 -6.80 -12.26 8.36
CA ALA A 141 -6.60 -11.56 9.62
C ALA A 141 -7.55 -10.40 9.91
N ARG A 142 -7.98 -9.62 8.88
CA ARG A 142 -8.65 -8.34 9.14
C ARG A 142 -10.15 -8.35 8.89
N GLY A 143 -10.64 -9.03 7.86
CA GLY A 143 -12.06 -9.26 7.61
C GLY A 143 -12.80 -8.20 6.80
N THR A 144 -12.15 -7.16 6.27
CA THR A 144 -12.79 -6.12 5.44
C THR A 144 -12.69 -6.44 3.94
N TYR A 145 -13.45 -7.41 3.48
CA TYR A 145 -13.53 -7.80 2.07
C TYR A 145 -14.95 -7.64 1.54
N VAL A 146 -15.09 -7.39 0.24
CA VAL A 146 -16.36 -7.19 -0.47
C VAL A 146 -16.62 -8.32 -1.46
N PHE A 147 -15.59 -8.73 -2.18
CA PHE A 147 -15.69 -9.74 -3.25
C PHE A 147 -15.05 -11.06 -2.85
N PRO A 148 -15.45 -12.19 -3.48
CA PRO A 148 -14.77 -13.47 -3.32
C PRO A 148 -13.29 -13.42 -3.75
N PRO A 149 -12.44 -14.37 -3.30
CA PRO A 149 -11.00 -14.32 -3.54
C PRO A 149 -10.60 -14.23 -5.01
N LYS A 150 -11.25 -14.98 -5.90
CA LYS A 150 -10.93 -15.02 -7.33
C LYS A 150 -11.15 -13.68 -8.01
N GLU A 151 -12.28 -13.06 -7.75
CA GLU A 151 -12.67 -11.76 -8.29
C GLU A 151 -11.77 -10.65 -7.72
N SER A 152 -11.46 -10.71 -6.43
CA SER A 152 -10.52 -9.79 -5.78
C SER A 152 -9.11 -9.87 -6.39
N MET A 153 -8.60 -11.08 -6.63
CA MET A 153 -7.28 -11.27 -7.26
C MET A 153 -7.25 -10.71 -8.68
N ARG A 154 -8.35 -10.83 -9.45
CA ARG A 154 -8.46 -10.21 -10.77
C ARG A 154 -8.34 -8.69 -10.67
N LEU A 155 -9.10 -8.06 -9.78
CA LEU A 155 -9.06 -6.60 -9.59
C LEU A 155 -7.67 -6.10 -9.19
N ILE A 156 -6.95 -6.83 -8.36
CA ILE A 156 -5.58 -6.49 -7.95
C ILE A 156 -4.64 -6.52 -9.16
N THR A 157 -4.72 -7.56 -9.98
CA THR A 157 -3.87 -7.66 -11.17
C THR A 157 -4.24 -6.65 -12.25
N ASP A 158 -5.52 -6.23 -12.34
CA ASP A 158 -5.96 -5.14 -13.20
C ASP A 158 -5.31 -3.81 -12.76
N ILE A 159 -5.21 -3.54 -11.45
CA ILE A 159 -4.48 -2.38 -10.92
C ILE A 159 -2.98 -2.45 -11.26
N PHE A 160 -2.36 -3.63 -11.19
CA PHE A 160 -0.95 -3.80 -11.55
C PHE A 160 -0.71 -3.43 -13.01
N GLU A 161 -1.54 -3.95 -13.92
CA GLU A 161 -1.47 -3.66 -15.35
C GLU A 161 -1.66 -2.17 -15.62
N PHE A 162 -2.77 -1.59 -15.17
CA PHE A 162 -3.08 -0.17 -15.35
C PHE A 162 -1.96 0.75 -14.84
N CYS A 163 -1.47 0.51 -13.63
CA CYS A 163 -0.42 1.36 -13.05
C CYS A 163 0.93 1.20 -13.75
N SER A 164 1.24 0.00 -14.26
CA SER A 164 2.48 -0.22 -15.02
C SER A 164 2.51 0.62 -16.30
N GLU A 165 1.36 0.84 -16.92
CA GLU A 165 1.22 1.58 -18.16
C GLU A 165 1.04 3.08 -17.95
N HIS A 166 0.21 3.48 -16.97
CA HIS A 166 -0.27 4.85 -16.84
C HIS A 166 0.26 5.60 -15.62
N VAL A 167 0.59 4.89 -14.54
CA VAL A 167 1.03 5.51 -13.26
C VAL A 167 2.36 4.90 -12.77
N PRO A 168 3.45 4.99 -13.55
CA PRO A 168 4.67 4.18 -13.38
C PRO A 168 5.41 4.41 -12.06
N LYS A 169 5.10 5.48 -11.31
CA LYS A 169 5.73 5.77 -10.01
C LYS A 169 4.89 5.30 -8.82
N TRP A 170 3.72 4.68 -9.08
CA TRP A 170 2.82 4.19 -8.05
C TRP A 170 3.22 2.80 -7.55
N ASN A 171 3.15 2.58 -6.24
CA ASN A 171 3.29 1.26 -5.66
C ASN A 171 1.89 0.63 -5.61
N THR A 172 1.72 -0.42 -6.38
CA THR A 172 0.41 -1.02 -6.67
C THR A 172 -0.15 -1.88 -5.56
N ILE A 173 0.70 -2.24 -4.59
CA ILE A 173 0.32 -3.04 -3.43
C ILE A 173 1.28 -2.76 -2.26
N SER A 174 0.79 -2.94 -1.04
CA SER A 174 1.58 -3.06 0.18
C SER A 174 1.19 -4.34 0.89
N ILE A 175 1.92 -5.41 0.64
CA ILE A 175 1.62 -6.76 1.14
C ILE A 175 1.91 -6.81 2.62
N SER A 176 0.87 -7.09 3.43
CA SER A 176 0.87 -6.77 4.85
C SER A 176 1.01 -8.01 5.74
N GLY A 177 2.17 -8.15 6.37
CA GLY A 177 2.39 -9.03 7.52
C GLY A 177 1.92 -8.41 8.84
N TYR A 178 1.90 -7.08 8.93
CA TYR A 178 1.50 -6.35 10.13
C TYR A 178 0.19 -6.85 10.75
N HIS A 179 -0.87 -6.95 9.98
CA HIS A 179 -2.19 -7.37 10.48
C HIS A 179 -2.20 -8.84 10.92
N ILE A 180 -1.43 -9.70 10.25
CA ILE A 180 -1.26 -11.11 10.62
C ILE A 180 -0.54 -11.20 11.97
N ARG A 181 0.48 -10.38 12.19
CA ARG A 181 1.20 -10.30 13.46
C ARG A 181 0.32 -9.78 14.59
N GLU A 182 -0.44 -8.72 14.36
CA GLU A 182 -1.39 -8.16 15.33
C GLU A 182 -2.54 -9.14 15.67
N ALA A 183 -2.90 -10.02 14.73
CA ALA A 183 -3.86 -11.10 14.98
C ALA A 183 -3.27 -12.26 15.82
N GLY A 184 -2.00 -12.18 16.25
CA GLY A 184 -1.38 -13.12 17.18
C GLY A 184 -0.38 -14.10 16.58
N SER A 185 0.06 -13.92 15.33
CA SER A 185 1.10 -14.75 14.74
C SER A 185 2.48 -14.47 15.37
N THR A 186 3.37 -15.46 15.30
CA THR A 186 4.80 -15.27 15.62
C THR A 186 5.49 -14.47 14.50
N ALA A 187 6.69 -13.95 14.76
CA ALA A 187 7.51 -13.27 13.74
C ALA A 187 7.81 -14.18 12.53
N ILE A 188 8.02 -15.48 12.78
CA ILE A 188 8.25 -16.48 11.72
C ILE A 188 6.98 -16.68 10.88
N GLN A 189 5.82 -16.80 11.50
CA GLN A 189 4.54 -16.93 10.80
C GLN A 189 4.16 -15.67 10.04
N GLU A 190 4.39 -14.48 10.61
CA GLU A 190 4.21 -13.22 9.91
C GLU A 190 4.99 -13.23 8.59
N LEU A 191 6.28 -13.54 8.66
CA LEU A 191 7.15 -13.54 7.48
C LEU A 191 6.71 -14.60 6.46
N ALA A 192 6.47 -15.84 6.92
CA ALA A 192 6.09 -16.95 6.05
C ALA A 192 4.78 -16.68 5.31
N PHE A 193 3.75 -16.24 6.02
CA PHE A 193 2.44 -15.97 5.41
C PHE A 193 2.47 -14.75 4.49
N THR A 194 3.22 -13.72 4.85
CA THR A 194 3.37 -12.52 4.00
C THR A 194 4.07 -12.86 2.68
N LEU A 195 5.16 -13.63 2.73
CA LEU A 195 5.85 -14.05 1.51
C LEU A 195 5.02 -15.04 0.67
N ALA A 196 4.25 -15.92 1.29
CA ALA A 196 3.30 -16.80 0.59
C ALA A 196 2.22 -15.99 -0.15
N ASN A 197 1.63 -14.99 0.50
CA ASN A 197 0.69 -14.07 -0.14
C ASN A 197 1.35 -13.31 -1.30
N ALA A 198 2.57 -12.84 -1.11
CA ALA A 198 3.32 -12.13 -2.14
C ALA A 198 3.55 -13.00 -3.39
N LEU A 199 3.94 -14.25 -3.21
CA LEU A 199 4.09 -15.20 -4.31
C LEU A 199 2.76 -15.45 -5.03
N ALA A 200 1.65 -15.55 -4.32
CA ALA A 200 0.33 -15.70 -4.91
C ALA A 200 -0.05 -14.49 -5.79
N TYR A 201 0.27 -13.27 -5.37
CA TYR A 201 0.07 -12.08 -6.18
C TYR A 201 0.97 -12.06 -7.43
N VAL A 202 2.23 -12.44 -7.29
CA VAL A 202 3.16 -12.53 -8.42
C VAL A 202 2.70 -13.58 -9.42
N ASP A 203 2.31 -14.78 -8.95
CA ASP A 203 1.78 -15.85 -9.81
C ASP A 203 0.52 -15.41 -10.56
N ALA A 204 -0.40 -14.71 -9.91
CA ALA A 204 -1.60 -14.20 -10.54
C ALA A 204 -1.29 -13.15 -11.63
N ALA A 205 -0.35 -12.24 -11.37
CA ALA A 205 0.08 -11.23 -12.34
C ALA A 205 0.76 -11.85 -13.56
N ILE A 206 1.66 -12.81 -13.34
CA ILE A 206 2.33 -13.55 -14.43
C ILE A 206 1.32 -14.39 -15.23
N SER A 207 0.37 -15.03 -14.56
CA SER A 207 -0.69 -15.81 -15.23
C SER A 207 -1.59 -14.94 -16.10
N LYS A 208 -1.70 -13.65 -15.78
CA LYS A 208 -2.38 -12.64 -16.59
C LYS A 208 -1.55 -12.20 -17.81
N GLY A 209 -0.27 -12.54 -17.86
CA GLY A 209 0.66 -12.17 -18.93
C GLY A 209 1.51 -10.94 -18.63
N LEU A 210 1.53 -10.44 -17.38
CA LEU A 210 2.36 -9.30 -17.02
C LEU A 210 3.84 -9.71 -16.89
N ASP A 211 4.73 -8.87 -17.38
CA ASP A 211 6.17 -9.03 -17.17
C ASP A 211 6.56 -8.71 -15.72
N ILE A 212 7.25 -9.64 -15.07
CA ILE A 212 7.70 -9.47 -13.70
C ILE A 212 8.56 -8.20 -13.52
N ASP A 213 9.39 -7.87 -14.49
CA ASP A 213 10.27 -6.70 -14.44
C ASP A 213 9.52 -5.37 -14.62
N ALA A 214 8.27 -5.41 -15.09
CA ALA A 214 7.41 -4.24 -15.17
C ALA A 214 6.74 -3.93 -13.81
N PHE A 215 6.23 -4.92 -13.07
CA PHE A 215 5.47 -4.69 -11.86
C PHE A 215 6.23 -4.95 -10.55
N ALA A 216 7.11 -5.96 -10.49
CA ALA A 216 7.76 -6.35 -9.23
C ALA A 216 8.61 -5.24 -8.58
N PRO A 217 9.29 -4.34 -9.31
CA PRO A 217 9.96 -3.19 -8.72
C PRO A 217 9.03 -2.24 -7.95
N ARG A 218 7.71 -2.34 -8.15
CA ARG A 218 6.68 -1.54 -7.48
C ARG A 218 5.96 -2.24 -6.36
N LEU A 219 6.22 -3.52 -6.14
CA LEU A 219 5.72 -4.21 -4.95
C LEU A 219 6.34 -3.59 -3.70
N SER A 220 5.52 -3.41 -2.69
CA SER A 220 5.97 -2.99 -1.37
C SER A 220 5.34 -3.87 -0.30
N PHE A 221 5.88 -3.81 0.91
CA PHE A 221 5.46 -4.65 2.02
C PHE A 221 5.22 -3.81 3.27
N PHE A 222 4.49 -4.39 4.20
CA PHE A 222 4.24 -3.82 5.50
C PHE A 222 4.42 -4.89 6.57
N PHE A 223 5.45 -4.73 7.41
CA PHE A 223 5.72 -5.62 8.53
C PHE A 223 5.48 -4.93 9.86
N ASN A 224 5.20 -5.72 10.89
CA ASN A 224 5.24 -5.24 12.27
C ASN A 224 6.70 -5.00 12.70
N CYS A 225 6.92 -4.13 13.67
CA CYS A 225 8.16 -4.03 14.41
C CYS A 225 7.81 -4.13 15.91
N HIS A 226 7.86 -5.33 16.44
CA HIS A 226 7.43 -5.65 17.80
C HIS A 226 8.55 -5.41 18.83
N ASN A 227 8.32 -5.81 20.09
CA ASN A 227 9.18 -5.44 21.22
C ASN A 227 10.48 -6.24 21.33
N ASP A 228 10.59 -7.43 20.74
CA ASP A 228 11.86 -8.18 20.75
C ASP A 228 12.84 -7.61 19.73
N PHE A 229 13.75 -6.79 20.20
CA PHE A 229 14.69 -6.04 19.39
C PHE A 229 15.54 -6.92 18.45
N PHE A 230 16.09 -8.01 18.97
CA PHE A 230 16.97 -8.88 18.19
C PHE A 230 16.16 -9.76 17.21
N GLU A 231 14.99 -10.25 17.60
CA GLU A 231 14.11 -11.01 16.71
C GLU A 231 13.67 -10.14 15.52
N GLU A 232 13.28 -8.89 15.77
CA GLU A 232 12.84 -7.98 14.70
C GLU A 232 13.99 -7.62 13.74
N ILE A 233 15.20 -7.38 14.24
CA ILE A 233 16.37 -7.20 13.37
C ILE A 233 16.62 -8.44 12.52
N ALA A 234 16.60 -9.62 13.12
CA ALA A 234 16.79 -10.89 12.41
C ALA A 234 15.68 -11.12 11.36
N LYS A 235 14.43 -10.84 11.71
CA LYS A 235 13.27 -10.93 10.80
C LYS A 235 13.45 -10.06 9.56
N PHE A 236 13.79 -8.79 9.71
CA PHE A 236 13.98 -7.90 8.55
C PHE A 236 15.18 -8.28 7.68
N ARG A 237 16.23 -8.81 8.27
CA ARG A 237 17.38 -9.35 7.54
C ARG A 237 16.98 -10.59 6.74
N ALA A 238 16.29 -11.53 7.37
CA ALA A 238 15.79 -12.74 6.74
C ALA A 238 14.77 -12.43 5.64
N ALA A 239 13.84 -11.49 5.89
CA ALA A 239 12.83 -11.09 4.92
C ALA A 239 13.44 -10.66 3.58
N ARG A 240 14.48 -9.82 3.61
CA ARG A 240 15.14 -9.34 2.40
C ARG A 240 15.84 -10.47 1.63
N THR A 241 16.53 -11.34 2.36
CA THR A 241 17.24 -12.48 1.76
C THR A 241 16.24 -13.48 1.15
N LEU A 242 15.24 -13.89 1.91
CA LEU A 242 14.24 -14.85 1.45
C LEU A 242 13.47 -14.35 0.23
N TRP A 243 13.06 -13.07 0.22
CA TRP A 243 12.39 -12.50 -0.94
C TRP A 243 13.27 -12.53 -2.20
N HIS A 244 14.53 -12.11 -2.04
CA HIS A 244 15.50 -12.16 -3.13
C HIS A 244 15.64 -13.58 -3.70
N ASP A 245 15.85 -14.57 -2.84
CA ASP A 245 16.07 -15.96 -3.23
C ASP A 245 14.80 -16.53 -3.90
N LEU A 246 13.63 -16.37 -3.28
CA LEU A 246 12.35 -16.86 -3.80
C LEU A 246 12.02 -16.29 -5.20
N ILE A 247 12.21 -15.00 -5.39
CA ILE A 247 11.93 -14.36 -6.69
C ILE A 247 12.95 -14.76 -7.74
N THR A 248 14.22 -14.85 -7.36
CA THR A 248 15.30 -15.27 -8.27
C THR A 248 15.10 -16.70 -8.72
N GLU A 249 14.88 -17.64 -7.79
CA GLU A 249 14.73 -19.06 -8.07
C GLU A 249 13.46 -19.36 -8.88
N ARG A 250 12.36 -18.67 -8.59
CA ARG A 250 11.06 -19.00 -9.16
C ARG A 250 10.79 -18.32 -10.51
N TYR A 251 11.28 -17.10 -10.70
CA TYR A 251 10.90 -16.28 -11.86
C TYR A 251 12.10 -15.75 -12.66
N ALA A 252 13.32 -15.82 -12.15
CA ALA A 252 14.54 -15.40 -12.82
C ALA A 252 14.44 -14.01 -13.50
N PRO A 253 14.05 -12.93 -12.78
CA PRO A 253 13.90 -11.61 -13.37
C PRO A 253 15.26 -11.06 -13.87
N ASN A 254 15.21 -10.22 -14.90
CA ASN A 254 16.40 -9.55 -15.43
C ASN A 254 16.73 -8.25 -14.68
N ASN A 255 15.73 -7.60 -14.08
CA ASN A 255 15.92 -6.35 -13.37
C ASN A 255 16.23 -6.61 -11.89
N PRO A 256 17.43 -6.24 -11.38
CA PRO A 256 17.77 -6.45 -9.96
C PRO A 256 16.77 -5.80 -8.97
N LYS A 257 16.05 -4.76 -9.40
CA LYS A 257 15.04 -4.11 -8.55
C LYS A 257 13.83 -5.00 -8.29
N SER A 258 13.56 -5.97 -9.15
CA SER A 258 12.45 -6.93 -9.00
C SER A 258 12.64 -7.86 -7.79
N THR A 259 13.89 -8.07 -7.35
CA THR A 259 14.22 -8.91 -6.18
C THR A 259 14.43 -8.12 -4.88
N MET A 260 14.29 -6.79 -4.91
CA MET A 260 14.46 -5.92 -3.75
C MET A 260 13.19 -5.88 -2.90
N LEU A 261 13.25 -6.34 -1.65
CA LEU A 261 12.16 -6.19 -0.70
C LEU A 261 12.11 -4.76 -0.16
N ARG A 262 11.13 -3.99 -0.61
CA ARG A 262 10.85 -2.64 -0.11
C ARG A 262 9.70 -2.70 0.88
N PHE A 263 9.87 -2.18 2.07
CA PHE A 263 8.84 -2.23 3.09
C PHE A 263 8.85 -1.01 4.00
N HIS A 264 7.76 -0.83 4.71
CA HIS A 264 7.64 0.02 5.88
C HIS A 264 7.23 -0.81 7.11
N THR A 265 7.33 -0.22 8.27
CA THR A 265 6.99 -0.83 9.55
C THR A 265 6.51 0.24 10.52
#